data_a9e6d1ee3807639cc22c947f1c46798e
#
_entry.id   a9e6d1ee3807639cc22c947f1c46798e
#
_cell.length_a   1.000
_cell.length_b   1.000
_cell.length_c   1.000
_cell.angle_alpha   90.00
_cell.angle_beta   90.00
_cell.angle_gamma   90.00
#
_symmetry.space_group_name_H-M   'P 1'
#
loop_
_entity.id
_entity.type
_entity.pdbx_description
1 polymer ?
#
loop_
_entity_poly.entity_id
_entity_poly.type
_entity_poly.pdbx_seq_one_letter_code
_entity_poly.pdbx_strand_id
1 'polypeptide(L)'
;ANNEFDFTAQENIDCLVCHDTTGEYQKFPTGAGLPAAEPMEFPAGSGKIWSPPDLTKIAQNIGPTSRQTCGSCHFYGGGGDEVKHGDMDSTLINPPLELDVHMSVTGQNFTCTTCHMTTNHEIVGSRYSMDPEQWKGCESCHTEAPHELDSLNEHTRKIACQTCHIPEYARGGKPTKMSWDWSKAGQLVDGKPVVVKDSS
;
A
#
# COMPACT_ATOMS: atom_id res chain seq x y z
N ALA A 1 18.56 3.55 -16.18
CA ALA A 1 17.51 4.58 -16.20
C ALA A 1 17.82 5.49 -17.39
N ASN A 2 16.81 5.78 -18.20
CA ASN A 2 16.97 6.71 -19.30
C ASN A 2 16.95 8.14 -18.72
N ASN A 3 18.06 8.84 -18.79
CA ASN A 3 18.18 10.21 -18.27
C ASN A 3 17.35 11.24 -19.08
N GLU A 4 16.68 10.78 -20.14
CA GLU A 4 15.84 11.61 -20.99
C GLU A 4 14.34 11.53 -20.61
N PHE A 5 13.97 10.66 -19.66
CA PHE A 5 12.58 10.54 -19.23
C PHE A 5 12.22 11.69 -18.27
N ASP A 6 11.25 12.48 -18.65
CA ASP A 6 10.73 13.57 -17.81
C ASP A 6 9.69 13.03 -16.84
N PHE A 7 10.10 12.87 -15.59
CA PHE A 7 9.22 12.42 -14.50
C PHE A 7 8.22 13.49 -14.03
N THR A 8 8.34 14.72 -14.51
CA THR A 8 7.43 15.83 -14.16
C THR A 8 6.36 16.06 -15.22
N ALA A 9 6.48 15.44 -16.39
CA ALA A 9 5.53 15.59 -17.48
C ALA A 9 4.21 14.88 -17.15
N GLN A 10 3.11 15.62 -17.18
CA GLN A 10 1.77 15.09 -16.82
C GLN A 10 1.31 13.97 -17.75
N GLU A 11 1.69 14.00 -19.02
CA GLU A 11 1.40 12.94 -19.99
C GLU A 11 2.04 11.58 -19.64
N ASN A 12 3.02 11.58 -18.76
CA ASN A 12 3.67 10.36 -18.28
C ASN A 12 3.00 9.78 -17.02
N ILE A 13 1.96 10.46 -16.51
CA ILE A 13 1.22 10.02 -15.33
C ILE A 13 0.02 9.18 -15.78
N ASP A 14 -0.08 7.98 -15.25
CA ASP A 14 -1.23 7.12 -15.49
C ASP A 14 -2.35 7.41 -14.50
N CYS A 15 -3.24 8.30 -14.90
CA CYS A 15 -4.35 8.77 -14.06
C CYS A 15 -5.28 7.62 -13.62
N LEU A 16 -5.47 6.60 -14.45
CA LEU A 16 -6.41 5.52 -14.18
C LEU A 16 -5.96 4.62 -13.02
N VAL A 17 -4.66 4.53 -12.76
CA VAL A 17 -4.15 3.79 -11.58
C VAL A 17 -4.77 4.30 -10.27
N CYS A 18 -4.99 5.61 -10.17
CA CYS A 18 -5.52 6.24 -8.98
C CYS A 18 -7.02 6.55 -9.07
N HIS A 19 -7.53 6.80 -10.26
CA HIS A 19 -8.88 7.34 -10.47
C HIS A 19 -9.92 6.35 -11.01
N ASP A 20 -9.53 5.11 -11.30
CA ASP A 20 -10.49 4.06 -11.66
C ASP A 20 -11.40 3.71 -10.47
N THR A 21 -12.72 3.84 -10.66
CA THR A 21 -13.71 3.42 -9.66
C THR A 21 -14.33 2.06 -9.96
N THR A 22 -14.00 1.45 -11.11
CA THR A 22 -14.52 0.12 -11.46
C THR A 22 -13.76 -1.01 -10.78
N GLY A 23 -12.49 -0.76 -10.39
CA GLY A 23 -11.57 -1.78 -9.91
C GLY A 23 -11.08 -2.74 -11.00
N GLU A 24 -11.34 -2.43 -12.27
CA GLU A 24 -10.98 -3.28 -13.40
C GLU A 24 -9.68 -2.86 -14.09
N TYR A 25 -9.15 -1.67 -13.75
CA TYR A 25 -7.90 -1.21 -14.33
C TYR A 25 -6.71 -2.02 -13.83
N GLN A 26 -6.06 -2.70 -14.75
CA GLN A 26 -4.87 -3.49 -14.44
C GLN A 26 -3.89 -3.49 -15.60
N LYS A 27 -2.60 -3.48 -15.28
CA LYS A 27 -1.52 -3.60 -16.25
C LYS A 27 -0.98 -5.03 -16.39
N PHE A 28 -1.36 -5.90 -15.45
CA PHE A 28 -0.96 -7.31 -15.52
C PHE A 28 -1.59 -7.99 -16.75
N PRO A 29 -0.85 -8.85 -17.48
CA PRO A 29 0.48 -9.38 -17.17
C PRO A 29 1.65 -8.56 -17.72
N THR A 30 1.43 -7.45 -18.41
CA THR A 30 2.50 -6.62 -18.98
C THR A 30 3.32 -5.87 -17.92
N GLY A 31 2.75 -5.64 -16.73
CA GLY A 31 3.41 -4.99 -15.61
C GLY A 31 3.50 -3.48 -15.76
N ALA A 32 4.68 -2.94 -16.05
CA ALA A 32 4.86 -1.51 -16.28
C ALA A 32 4.46 -1.10 -17.70
N GLY A 33 4.09 0.16 -17.87
CA GLY A 33 3.68 0.72 -19.16
C GLY A 33 2.18 0.64 -19.40
N LEU A 34 1.74 0.34 -20.60
CA LEU A 34 0.33 0.24 -20.95
C LEU A 34 -0.23 -1.14 -20.61
N PRO A 35 -1.53 -1.25 -20.31
CA PRO A 35 -2.21 -2.53 -20.26
C PRO A 35 -2.07 -3.34 -21.55
N ALA A 36 -2.24 -4.65 -21.46
CA ALA A 36 -2.26 -5.50 -22.66
C ALA A 36 -3.32 -5.01 -23.64
N ALA A 37 -2.98 -4.91 -24.92
CA ALA A 37 -3.92 -4.54 -25.98
C ALA A 37 -4.74 -5.75 -26.50
N GLU A 38 -4.21 -6.95 -26.28
CA GLU A 38 -4.82 -8.21 -26.71
C GLU A 38 -4.75 -9.25 -25.57
N PRO A 39 -5.61 -10.28 -25.61
CA PRO A 39 -5.53 -11.35 -24.62
C PRO A 39 -4.15 -12.02 -24.62
N MET A 40 -3.59 -12.21 -23.43
CA MET A 40 -2.27 -12.80 -23.20
C MET A 40 -2.34 -14.01 -22.30
N GLU A 41 -1.63 -15.07 -22.70
CA GLU A 41 -1.41 -16.20 -21.80
C GLU A 41 -0.28 -15.88 -20.82
N PHE A 42 -0.56 -16.00 -19.50
CA PHE A 42 0.48 -15.83 -18.48
C PHE A 42 0.21 -16.68 -17.22
N PRO A 43 1.21 -17.42 -16.71
CA PRO A 43 2.51 -17.71 -17.35
C PRO A 43 2.39 -18.49 -18.66
N ALA A 44 3.35 -18.36 -19.54
CA ALA A 44 3.35 -19.08 -20.83
C ALA A 44 3.20 -20.61 -20.60
N GLY A 45 2.32 -21.24 -21.35
CA GLY A 45 2.02 -22.65 -21.24
C GLY A 45 1.09 -23.04 -20.08
N SER A 46 0.53 -22.05 -19.35
CA SER A 46 -0.40 -22.30 -18.23
C SER A 46 -1.85 -22.52 -18.65
N GLY A 47 -2.21 -22.13 -19.86
CA GLY A 47 -3.60 -22.08 -20.35
C GLY A 47 -4.41 -20.92 -19.75
N LYS A 48 -3.82 -20.09 -18.87
CA LYS A 48 -4.50 -18.97 -18.24
C LYS A 48 -4.42 -17.72 -19.13
N ILE A 49 -5.54 -17.32 -19.68
CA ILE A 49 -5.65 -16.14 -20.54
C ILE A 49 -6.08 -14.94 -19.70
N TRP A 50 -5.36 -13.85 -19.86
CA TRP A 50 -5.69 -12.55 -19.28
C TRP A 50 -6.22 -11.65 -20.40
N SER A 51 -7.43 -11.14 -20.22
CA SER A 51 -8.05 -10.21 -21.18
C SER A 51 -7.63 -8.78 -20.88
N PRO A 52 -7.50 -7.93 -21.92
CA PRO A 52 -7.26 -6.51 -21.71
C PRO A 52 -8.44 -5.87 -20.97
N PRO A 53 -8.18 -4.84 -20.13
CA PRO A 53 -9.25 -4.09 -19.50
C PRO A 53 -10.05 -3.27 -20.53
N ASP A 54 -11.34 -3.07 -20.28
CA ASP A 54 -12.17 -2.15 -21.08
C ASP A 54 -11.85 -0.70 -20.69
N LEU A 55 -10.86 -0.12 -21.37
CA LEU A 55 -10.43 1.25 -21.11
C LEU A 55 -11.52 2.30 -21.33
N THR A 56 -12.48 2.03 -22.22
CA THR A 56 -13.61 2.94 -22.43
C THR A 56 -14.54 2.96 -21.23
N LYS A 57 -14.91 1.79 -20.73
CA LYS A 57 -15.71 1.67 -19.49
C LYS A 57 -15.00 2.32 -18.32
N ILE A 58 -13.71 2.04 -18.15
CA ILE A 58 -12.91 2.59 -17.05
C ILE A 58 -12.84 4.11 -17.15
N ALA A 59 -12.52 4.66 -18.32
CA ALA A 59 -12.44 6.11 -18.52
C ALA A 59 -13.78 6.84 -18.31
N GLN A 60 -14.91 6.16 -18.53
CA GLN A 60 -16.24 6.69 -18.25
C GLN A 60 -16.63 6.61 -16.76
N ASN A 61 -15.85 5.89 -15.95
CA ASN A 61 -16.09 5.67 -14.52
C ASN A 61 -14.88 6.11 -13.69
N ILE A 62 -14.35 7.29 -13.97
CA ILE A 62 -13.31 7.90 -13.14
C ILE A 62 -13.92 8.67 -11.97
N GLY A 63 -13.23 8.67 -10.84
CA GLY A 63 -13.70 9.32 -9.62
C GLY A 63 -12.58 9.62 -8.62
N PRO A 64 -12.94 9.98 -7.38
CA PRO A 64 -11.97 10.17 -6.32
C PRO A 64 -11.16 8.89 -6.07
N THR A 65 -9.93 9.07 -5.60
CA THR A 65 -9.08 7.96 -5.15
C THR A 65 -9.73 7.23 -3.98
N SER A 66 -9.43 5.95 -3.86
CA SER A 66 -9.98 5.08 -2.82
C SER A 66 -8.87 4.33 -2.08
N ARG A 67 -9.22 3.68 -0.99
CA ARG A 67 -8.30 2.75 -0.30
C ARG A 67 -7.84 1.62 -1.22
N GLN A 68 -8.71 1.18 -2.12
CA GLN A 68 -8.39 0.13 -3.09
C GLN A 68 -7.38 0.62 -4.13
N THR A 69 -7.55 1.83 -4.68
CA THR A 69 -6.61 2.37 -5.67
C THR A 69 -5.25 2.67 -5.05
N CYS A 70 -5.20 3.27 -3.85
CA CYS A 70 -3.95 3.45 -3.12
C CYS A 70 -3.32 2.10 -2.77
N GLY A 71 -4.14 1.17 -2.28
CA GLY A 71 -3.73 -0.17 -1.86
C GLY A 71 -3.16 -1.02 -2.99
N SER A 72 -3.55 -0.77 -4.24
CA SER A 72 -3.01 -1.50 -5.40
C SER A 72 -1.48 -1.46 -5.49
N CYS A 73 -0.86 -0.42 -4.93
CA CYS A 73 0.58 -0.27 -4.81
C CYS A 73 1.08 -0.43 -3.37
N HIS A 74 0.33 0.10 -2.39
CA HIS A 74 0.82 0.25 -1.02
C HIS A 74 0.61 -0.98 -0.13
N PHE A 75 -0.33 -1.88 -0.43
CA PHE A 75 -0.65 -3.03 0.42
C PHE A 75 0.28 -4.24 0.25
N TYR A 76 1.23 -4.19 -0.69
CA TYR A 76 2.10 -5.33 -0.96
C TYR A 76 3.52 -5.20 -0.41
N GLY A 77 3.84 -4.08 0.24
CA GLY A 77 5.17 -3.81 0.78
C GLY A 77 5.58 -4.75 1.92
N GLY A 78 4.62 -5.36 2.59
CA GLY A 78 4.84 -6.27 3.71
C GLY A 78 5.08 -7.74 3.33
N GLY A 79 4.87 -8.13 2.09
CA GLY A 79 5.00 -9.50 1.61
C GLY A 79 3.72 -10.34 1.72
N GLY A 80 2.60 -9.75 2.10
CA GLY A 80 1.28 -10.35 2.19
C GLY A 80 0.46 -9.74 3.32
N ASP A 81 -0.81 -10.12 3.39
CA ASP A 81 -1.72 -9.62 4.42
C ASP A 81 -1.28 -10.08 5.81
N GLU A 82 -1.38 -9.17 6.78
CA GLU A 82 -1.10 -9.40 8.20
C GLU A 82 0.33 -9.88 8.50
N VAL A 83 1.30 -9.61 7.61
CA VAL A 83 2.66 -10.11 7.75
C VAL A 83 3.56 -9.15 8.52
N LYS A 84 3.63 -7.88 8.12
CA LYS A 84 4.50 -6.87 8.75
C LYS A 84 4.21 -5.45 8.23
N HIS A 85 5.07 -4.49 8.59
CA HIS A 85 5.00 -3.08 8.18
C HIS A 85 3.74 -2.35 8.67
N GLY A 86 3.36 -2.62 9.92
CA GLY A 86 2.18 -2.03 10.51
C GLY A 86 0.90 -2.55 9.88
N ASP A 87 0.98 -3.73 9.23
CA ASP A 87 -0.15 -4.35 8.55
C ASP A 87 -0.83 -3.44 7.52
N MET A 88 -0.04 -2.64 6.80
CA MET A 88 -0.55 -1.93 5.64
C MET A 88 -0.75 -2.94 4.51
N ASP A 89 -1.94 -3.52 4.46
CA ASP A 89 -2.33 -4.61 3.59
C ASP A 89 -3.80 -4.50 3.15
N SER A 90 -4.30 -5.49 2.40
CA SER A 90 -5.63 -5.45 1.81
C SER A 90 -6.77 -5.42 2.83
N THR A 91 -6.52 -5.78 4.10
CA THR A 91 -7.54 -5.69 5.16
C THR A 91 -7.97 -4.25 5.41
N LEU A 92 -7.13 -3.26 5.10
CA LEU A 92 -7.44 -1.84 5.23
C LEU A 92 -8.40 -1.30 4.15
N ILE A 93 -8.78 -2.10 3.14
CA ILE A 93 -9.83 -1.70 2.20
C ILE A 93 -11.16 -1.53 2.94
N ASN A 94 -11.47 -2.47 3.82
CA ASN A 94 -12.68 -2.44 4.63
C ASN A 94 -12.39 -3.03 6.02
N PRO A 95 -11.62 -2.34 6.86
CA PRO A 95 -11.24 -2.88 8.16
C PRO A 95 -12.43 -2.92 9.11
N PRO A 96 -12.52 -3.91 10.00
CA PRO A 96 -13.45 -3.88 11.12
C PRO A 96 -13.04 -2.77 12.09
N LEU A 97 -13.99 -2.36 12.94
CA LEU A 97 -13.79 -1.26 13.90
C LEU A 97 -12.64 -1.52 14.88
N GLU A 98 -12.49 -2.77 15.28
CA GLU A 98 -11.45 -3.22 16.21
C GLU A 98 -10.05 -3.11 15.62
N LEU A 99 -9.94 -3.16 14.29
CA LEU A 99 -8.68 -3.03 13.61
C LEU A 99 -8.31 -1.56 13.40
N ASP A 100 -9.26 -0.76 12.92
CA ASP A 100 -9.00 0.65 12.63
C ASP A 100 -10.29 1.48 12.75
N VAL A 101 -10.40 2.26 13.81
CA VAL A 101 -11.55 3.12 14.09
C VAL A 101 -11.69 4.26 13.09
N HIS A 102 -10.59 4.69 12.46
CA HIS A 102 -10.61 5.79 11.50
C HIS A 102 -11.06 5.32 10.12
N MET A 103 -10.59 4.15 9.68
CA MET A 103 -10.85 3.65 8.34
C MET A 103 -12.08 2.74 8.27
N SER A 104 -12.51 2.14 9.37
CA SER A 104 -13.73 1.31 9.38
C SER A 104 -14.94 2.10 8.86
N VAL A 105 -15.79 1.45 8.06
CA VAL A 105 -17.06 2.02 7.58
C VAL A 105 -18.06 2.25 8.70
N THR A 106 -17.94 1.53 9.81
CA THR A 106 -18.71 1.72 11.03
C THR A 106 -18.04 2.71 12.00
N GLY A 107 -16.83 3.14 11.71
CA GLY A 107 -16.09 4.20 12.41
C GLY A 107 -16.23 5.54 11.68
N GLN A 108 -15.08 6.17 11.37
CA GLN A 108 -15.06 7.46 10.68
C GLN A 108 -15.05 7.33 9.14
N ASN A 109 -14.84 6.13 8.64
CA ASN A 109 -14.75 5.84 7.20
C ASN A 109 -13.74 6.74 6.44
N PHE A 110 -12.61 7.05 7.07
CA PHE A 110 -11.56 7.86 6.46
C PHE A 110 -10.91 7.13 5.28
N THR A 111 -10.48 7.89 4.30
CA THR A 111 -9.62 7.42 3.21
C THR A 111 -8.16 7.78 3.47
N CYS A 112 -7.25 7.22 2.68
CA CYS A 112 -5.82 7.53 2.81
C CYS A 112 -5.54 9.02 2.69
N THR A 113 -6.26 9.73 1.81
CA THR A 113 -6.11 11.17 1.58
C THR A 113 -6.65 12.04 2.72
N THR A 114 -7.32 11.46 3.70
CA THR A 114 -7.73 12.19 4.92
C THR A 114 -6.50 12.62 5.74
N CYS A 115 -5.48 11.77 5.81
CA CYS A 115 -4.21 12.06 6.49
C CYS A 115 -3.10 12.45 5.50
N HIS A 116 -3.00 11.75 4.37
CA HIS A 116 -2.09 12.09 3.29
C HIS A 116 -2.72 13.13 2.38
N MET A 117 -2.75 14.38 2.86
CA MET A 117 -3.35 15.48 2.12
C MET A 117 -2.71 15.61 0.75
N THR A 118 -3.55 15.87 -0.24
CA THR A 118 -3.11 15.98 -1.64
C THR A 118 -3.52 17.34 -2.19
N THR A 119 -2.56 18.08 -2.72
CA THR A 119 -2.80 19.37 -3.39
C THR A 119 -2.13 19.31 -4.76
N ASN A 120 -2.90 19.50 -5.83
CA ASN A 120 -2.40 19.45 -7.20
C ASN A 120 -1.62 18.16 -7.52
N HIS A 121 -2.10 17.00 -7.03
CA HIS A 121 -1.47 15.68 -7.14
C HIS A 121 -0.16 15.50 -6.34
N GLU A 122 0.25 16.49 -5.58
CA GLU A 122 1.32 16.32 -4.59
C GLU A 122 0.75 15.64 -3.34
N ILE A 123 1.08 14.36 -3.17
CA ILE A 123 0.66 13.55 -2.03
C ILE A 123 1.71 13.70 -0.94
N VAL A 124 1.32 14.26 0.19
CA VAL A 124 2.25 14.45 1.30
C VAL A 124 2.58 13.14 2.00
N GLY A 125 3.83 13.00 2.37
CA GLY A 125 4.36 11.86 3.11
C GLY A 125 5.69 11.37 2.55
N SER A 126 6.49 10.75 3.39
CA SER A 126 7.77 10.16 3.00
C SER A 126 8.05 8.94 3.86
N ARG A 127 8.54 7.87 3.24
CA ARG A 127 9.05 6.72 3.99
C ARG A 127 10.38 7.00 4.72
N TYR A 128 11.01 8.11 4.43
CA TYR A 128 12.33 8.48 4.95
C TYR A 128 12.30 9.70 5.88
N SER A 129 11.17 10.40 5.95
CA SER A 129 11.03 11.60 6.77
C SER A 129 9.79 11.48 7.65
N MET A 130 9.97 11.82 8.91
CA MET A 130 8.89 11.97 9.90
C MET A 130 8.51 13.44 10.06
N ASP A 131 8.70 14.24 9.01
CA ASP A 131 8.37 15.67 9.02
C ASP A 131 6.85 15.86 9.22
N PRO A 132 6.42 16.36 10.38
CA PRO A 132 5.01 16.53 10.71
C PRO A 132 4.32 17.63 9.88
N GLU A 133 5.07 18.50 9.22
CA GLU A 133 4.49 19.55 8.38
C GLU A 133 3.92 19.03 7.07
N GLN A 134 4.31 17.81 6.68
CA GLN A 134 3.92 17.21 5.42
C GLN A 134 2.74 16.23 5.49
N TRP A 135 2.21 15.96 6.67
CA TRP A 135 1.06 15.07 6.84
C TRP A 135 0.22 15.46 8.05
N LYS A 136 -1.03 15.02 8.08
CA LYS A 136 -1.95 15.30 9.16
C LYS A 136 -1.71 14.32 10.31
N GLY A 137 -1.04 14.79 11.35
CA GLY A 137 -0.79 14.02 12.56
C GLY A 137 -2.03 13.84 13.43
N CYS A 138 -1.89 13.01 14.46
CA CYS A 138 -2.96 12.70 15.39
C CYS A 138 -3.49 13.98 16.08
N GLU A 139 -2.60 14.88 16.44
CA GLU A 139 -2.87 16.14 17.14
C GLU A 139 -3.73 17.11 16.31
N SER A 140 -3.75 16.93 15.00
CA SER A 140 -4.60 17.75 14.12
C SER A 140 -6.09 17.59 14.40
N CYS A 141 -6.47 16.46 15.00
CA CYS A 141 -7.85 16.14 15.37
C CYS A 141 -8.02 15.89 16.87
N HIS A 142 -7.01 15.32 17.53
CA HIS A 142 -7.08 14.87 18.92
C HIS A 142 -6.46 15.83 19.93
N THR A 143 -5.90 16.95 19.50
CA THR A 143 -5.17 17.91 20.34
C THR A 143 -3.86 17.35 20.92
N GLU A 144 -3.06 18.22 21.55
CA GLU A 144 -1.80 17.85 22.20
C GLU A 144 -1.99 17.17 23.57
N ALA A 145 -3.17 17.27 24.14
CA ALA A 145 -3.52 16.69 25.45
C ALA A 145 -4.85 15.95 25.37
N PRO A 146 -4.91 14.81 24.66
CA PRO A 146 -6.16 14.12 24.34
C PRO A 146 -6.72 13.27 25.50
N HIS A 147 -5.97 13.07 26.57
CA HIS A 147 -6.34 12.20 27.69
C HIS A 147 -6.81 13.02 28.90
N GLU A 148 -7.74 12.45 29.68
CA GLU A 148 -8.18 13.05 30.95
C GLU A 148 -7.09 13.05 32.01
N LEU A 149 -6.15 12.09 31.96
CA LEU A 149 -5.06 11.98 32.91
C LEU A 149 -3.82 12.73 32.42
N ASP A 150 -3.32 13.68 33.21
CA ASP A 150 -2.12 14.44 32.91
C ASP A 150 -0.89 13.54 32.68
N SER A 151 -0.77 12.46 33.43
CA SER A 151 0.32 11.50 33.26
C SER A 151 0.36 10.87 31.88
N LEU A 152 -0.80 10.61 31.27
CA LEU A 152 -0.88 10.10 29.89
C LEU A 152 -0.52 11.19 28.88
N ASN A 153 -0.94 12.43 29.13
CA ASN A 153 -0.57 13.57 28.29
C ASN A 153 0.94 13.86 28.36
N GLU A 154 1.61 13.59 29.48
CA GLU A 154 3.09 13.65 29.54
C GLU A 154 3.74 12.53 28.69
N HIS A 155 3.11 11.38 28.53
CA HIS A 155 3.62 10.34 27.63
C HIS A 155 3.54 10.77 26.18
N THR A 156 2.47 11.44 25.75
CA THR A 156 2.30 11.85 24.33
C THR A 156 3.39 12.83 23.87
N ARG A 157 4.03 13.54 24.80
CA ARG A 157 5.17 14.43 24.50
C ARG A 157 6.48 13.68 24.23
N LYS A 158 6.56 12.40 24.54
CA LYS A 158 7.81 11.61 24.53
C LYS A 158 7.75 10.37 23.67
N ILE A 159 6.58 9.81 23.47
CA ILE A 159 6.38 8.59 22.70
C ILE A 159 5.23 8.78 21.70
N ALA A 160 5.36 8.17 20.54
CA ALA A 160 4.35 8.26 19.50
C ALA A 160 3.02 7.64 19.97
N CYS A 161 1.91 8.25 19.57
CA CYS A 161 0.55 7.81 19.92
C CYS A 161 0.30 6.36 19.52
N GLN A 162 0.84 5.95 18.37
CA GLN A 162 0.75 4.59 17.84
C GLN A 162 1.36 3.54 18.77
N THR A 163 2.31 3.90 19.64
CA THR A 163 2.92 2.97 20.59
C THR A 163 1.87 2.36 21.55
N CYS A 164 0.83 3.12 21.88
CA CYS A 164 -0.25 2.66 22.76
C CYS A 164 -1.53 2.36 22.00
N HIS A 165 -1.80 3.09 20.91
CA HIS A 165 -3.06 3.02 20.17
C HIS A 165 -3.05 2.06 18.98
N ILE A 166 -1.90 1.47 18.61
CA ILE A 166 -1.83 0.31 17.72
C ILE A 166 -1.40 -0.88 18.58
N PRO A 167 -2.36 -1.69 19.10
CA PRO A 167 -2.05 -2.77 20.04
C PRO A 167 -1.33 -3.94 19.37
N GLU A 168 -1.59 -4.16 18.11
CA GLU A 168 -1.06 -5.30 17.36
C GLU A 168 -0.71 -4.91 15.93
N TYR A 169 0.35 -5.50 15.43
CA TYR A 169 0.71 -5.51 14.01
C TYR A 169 1.36 -6.85 13.69
N ALA A 170 1.48 -7.22 12.41
CA ALA A 170 1.88 -8.57 12.01
C ALA A 170 0.93 -9.64 12.58
N ARG A 171 -0.38 -9.41 12.46
CA ARG A 171 -1.47 -10.10 13.16
C ARG A 171 -1.76 -11.52 12.67
N GLY A 172 -1.28 -11.87 11.46
CA GLY A 172 -1.63 -13.14 10.82
C GLY A 172 -0.91 -14.36 11.39
N GLY A 173 -0.18 -14.23 12.50
CA GLY A 173 0.60 -15.34 13.06
C GLY A 173 1.67 -15.89 12.09
N LYS A 174 2.01 -15.11 11.07
CA LYS A 174 3.01 -15.48 10.06
C LYS A 174 4.40 -15.04 10.51
N PRO A 175 5.44 -15.78 10.15
CA PRO A 175 6.82 -15.37 10.45
C PRO A 175 7.12 -13.99 9.88
N THR A 176 7.66 -13.08 10.72
CA THR A 176 8.04 -11.72 10.33
C THR A 176 9.54 -11.57 10.11
N LYS A 177 10.32 -12.58 10.51
CA LYS A 177 11.75 -12.67 10.24
C LYS A 177 12.02 -13.74 9.19
N MET A 178 12.92 -13.45 8.27
CA MET A 178 13.48 -14.41 7.32
C MET A 178 15.00 -14.32 7.35
N SER A 179 15.65 -15.47 7.43
CA SER A 179 17.07 -15.61 7.17
C SER A 179 17.31 -16.33 5.84
N TRP A 180 18.32 -15.90 5.12
CA TRP A 180 18.67 -16.45 3.82
C TRP A 180 20.11 -16.93 3.85
N ASP A 181 20.36 -18.15 3.41
CA ASP A 181 21.72 -18.63 3.16
C ASP A 181 22.14 -18.29 1.73
N TRP A 182 22.79 -17.15 1.59
CA TRP A 182 23.28 -16.65 0.30
C TRP A 182 24.48 -17.42 -0.24
N SER A 183 25.10 -18.33 0.55
CA SER A 183 26.20 -19.17 0.08
C SER A 183 25.77 -20.12 -1.05
N LYS A 184 24.47 -20.33 -1.21
CA LYS A 184 23.87 -21.16 -2.24
C LYS A 184 23.43 -20.37 -3.48
N ALA A 185 23.57 -19.07 -3.46
CA ALA A 185 23.15 -18.22 -4.59
C ALA A 185 23.92 -18.63 -5.86
N GLY A 186 23.18 -18.77 -6.95
CA GLY A 186 23.71 -19.20 -8.25
C GLY A 186 23.88 -20.72 -8.42
N GLN A 187 23.65 -21.53 -7.38
CA GLN A 187 23.61 -23.00 -7.52
C GLN A 187 22.26 -23.41 -8.15
N LEU A 188 22.34 -24.39 -9.04
CA LEU A 188 21.18 -25.00 -9.68
C LEU A 188 21.11 -26.47 -9.38
N VAL A 189 19.92 -26.98 -9.07
CA VAL A 189 19.60 -28.39 -8.98
C VAL A 189 18.47 -28.68 -9.96
N ASP A 190 18.70 -29.56 -10.91
CA ASP A 190 17.77 -29.88 -11.99
C ASP A 190 17.27 -28.59 -12.75
N GLY A 191 18.20 -27.65 -12.97
CA GLY A 191 17.92 -26.38 -13.67
C GLY A 191 17.15 -25.36 -12.83
N LYS A 192 16.87 -25.63 -11.56
CA LYS A 192 16.17 -24.71 -10.66
C LYS A 192 17.13 -24.08 -9.66
N PRO A 193 16.98 -22.78 -9.36
CA PRO A 193 17.80 -22.12 -8.33
C PRO A 193 17.63 -22.80 -6.97
N VAL A 194 18.74 -23.00 -6.27
CA VAL A 194 18.71 -23.42 -4.87
C VAL A 194 18.42 -22.22 -4.01
N VAL A 195 17.31 -22.28 -3.28
CA VAL A 195 16.91 -21.25 -2.32
C VAL A 195 16.88 -21.88 -0.93
N VAL A 196 17.74 -21.41 -0.05
CA VAL A 196 17.73 -21.81 1.35
C VAL A 196 17.32 -20.62 2.19
N LYS A 197 16.14 -20.71 2.78
CA LYS A 197 15.58 -19.70 3.69
C LYS A 197 14.94 -20.36 4.88
N ASP A 198 15.00 -19.69 6.00
CA ASP A 198 14.27 -20.03 7.22
C ASP A 198 13.43 -18.82 7.66
N SER A 199 12.31 -19.08 8.33
CA SER A 199 11.37 -18.05 8.76
C SER A 199 10.90 -18.31 10.19
N SER A 200 10.89 -17.26 11.02
CA SER A 200 10.49 -17.29 12.42
C SER A 200 9.64 -16.07 12.81
#